data_87e25710473232239728647ccdf03846
#
_entry.id   87e25710473232239728647ccdf03846
#
_cell.length_a   1.000
_cell.length_b   1.000
_cell.length_c   1.000
_cell.angle_alpha   90.00
_cell.angle_beta   90.00
_cell.angle_gamma   90.00
#
_symmetry.space_group_name_H-M   'P 1'
#
loop_
_entity.id
_entity.type
_entity.pdbx_description
1 polymer ?
#
loop_
_entity_poly.entity_id
_entity_poly.type
_entity_poly.pdbx_seq_one_letter_code
_entity_poly.pdbx_strand_id
1 'polypeptide(L)'
;MRKFGLGYSDQYSDDLYRYLRHVGYDDALLKESGLVSIDEVRGGHDKFWNRAMFPIMDVHNRVIGFGGRVMGEGEPKYLNSPETKIFDKSRNLYGLNIARTTRKPQLLLCEGYMDVIALHQAGFDNAVASLGTSLTSGHASLLKRYTKEVYLTCLLYTSDAAD
;
A
#
# COMPACT_ATOMS: atom_id res chain seq x y z
N MET A 1 12.67 1.65 8.82
CA MET A 1 11.24 1.54 9.18
C MET A 1 10.56 2.89 9.40
N ARG A 2 11.12 3.85 10.17
CA ARG A 2 10.49 5.19 10.38
C ARG A 2 10.16 5.94 9.07
N LYS A 3 10.99 5.79 8.03
CA LYS A 3 10.82 6.46 6.73
C LYS A 3 9.52 6.07 6.00
N PHE A 4 9.04 4.84 6.19
CA PHE A 4 7.81 4.32 5.56
C PHE A 4 6.59 4.39 6.46
N GLY A 5 6.73 4.81 7.74
CA GLY A 5 5.61 4.97 8.66
C GLY A 5 4.90 3.66 9.03
N LEU A 6 5.62 2.51 9.01
CA LEU A 6 5.00 1.22 9.32
C LEU A 6 4.34 1.25 10.70
N GLY A 7 3.17 0.62 10.78
CA GLY A 7 2.39 0.46 11.99
C GLY A 7 1.85 -0.96 12.12
N TYR A 8 1.01 -1.13 13.11
CA TYR A 8 0.30 -2.37 13.39
C TYR A 8 -1.16 -2.05 13.75
N SER A 9 -2.08 -2.80 13.20
CA SER A 9 -3.47 -2.78 13.64
C SER A 9 -3.76 -4.02 14.48
N ASP A 10 -4.36 -3.79 15.65
CA ASP A 10 -4.55 -4.82 16.67
C ASP A 10 -5.49 -5.94 16.19
N GLN A 11 -5.55 -7.00 16.98
CA GLN A 11 -6.35 -8.20 16.71
C GLN A 11 -7.87 -7.96 16.79
N TYR A 12 -8.29 -6.86 17.39
CA TYR A 12 -9.71 -6.50 17.52
C TYR A 12 -10.21 -5.85 16.23
N SER A 13 -11.37 -6.31 15.77
CA SER A 13 -11.88 -5.95 14.45
C SER A 13 -12.76 -4.69 14.43
N ASP A 14 -12.81 -3.92 15.50
CA ASP A 14 -13.65 -2.72 15.63
C ASP A 14 -13.01 -1.55 16.41
N ASP A 15 -11.73 -1.68 16.76
CA ASP A 15 -11.02 -0.67 17.56
C ASP A 15 -10.91 0.67 16.83
N LEU A 16 -10.53 0.65 15.54
CA LEU A 16 -10.45 1.86 14.72
C LEU A 16 -11.84 2.47 14.50
N TYR A 17 -12.83 1.65 14.20
CA TYR A 17 -14.21 2.10 14.03
C TYR A 17 -14.72 2.82 15.27
N ARG A 18 -14.61 2.22 16.44
CA ARG A 18 -15.02 2.81 17.72
C ARG A 18 -14.29 4.12 18.01
N TYR A 19 -12.98 4.13 17.80
CA TYR A 19 -12.18 5.33 18.01
C TYR A 19 -12.64 6.47 17.09
N LEU A 20 -12.80 6.21 15.78
CA LEU A 20 -13.19 7.24 14.83
C LEU A 20 -14.62 7.74 15.08
N ARG A 21 -15.53 6.86 15.49
CA ARG A 21 -16.88 7.26 15.93
C ARG A 21 -16.84 8.15 17.17
N HIS A 22 -16.00 7.81 18.14
CA HIS A 22 -15.81 8.63 19.35
C HIS A 22 -15.24 10.03 19.03
N VAL A 23 -14.36 10.13 18.06
CA VAL A 23 -13.79 11.42 17.59
C VAL A 23 -14.80 12.24 16.77
N GLY A 24 -15.93 11.64 16.36
CA GLY A 24 -17.05 12.36 15.72
C GLY A 24 -17.21 12.12 14.21
N TYR A 25 -16.48 11.18 13.62
CA TYR A 25 -16.69 10.81 12.23
C TYR A 25 -17.95 9.95 12.08
N ASP A 26 -18.74 10.22 11.04
CA ASP A 26 -19.95 9.45 10.75
C ASP A 26 -19.67 8.20 9.91
N ASP A 27 -20.64 7.29 9.89
CA ASP A 27 -20.52 6.00 9.21
C ASP A 27 -20.39 6.15 7.68
N ALA A 28 -21.01 7.18 7.10
CA ALA A 28 -20.93 7.43 5.67
C ALA A 28 -19.48 7.75 5.26
N LEU A 29 -18.82 8.64 6.00
CA LEU A 29 -17.43 9.00 5.77
C LEU A 29 -16.49 7.82 6.04
N LEU A 30 -16.72 7.06 7.12
CA LEU A 30 -15.91 5.90 7.46
C LEU A 30 -15.98 4.81 6.39
N LYS A 31 -17.17 4.55 5.84
CA LYS A 31 -17.35 3.64 4.71
C LYS A 31 -16.64 4.16 3.45
N GLU A 32 -16.77 5.45 3.16
CA GLU A 32 -16.15 6.09 1.99
C GLU A 32 -14.61 6.12 2.08
N SER A 33 -14.07 6.19 3.30
CA SER A 33 -12.61 6.12 3.53
C SER A 33 -11.98 4.79 3.12
N GLY A 34 -12.78 3.73 3.03
CA GLY A 34 -12.30 2.38 2.75
C GLY A 34 -11.57 1.71 3.90
N LEU A 35 -11.59 2.28 5.11
CA LEU A 35 -10.96 1.72 6.31
C LEU A 35 -11.91 0.82 7.10
N VAL A 36 -13.20 1.08 6.98
CA VAL A 36 -14.26 0.41 7.74
C VAL A 36 -15.29 -0.17 6.76
N SER A 37 -15.83 -1.32 7.11
CA SER A 37 -17.03 -1.88 6.49
C SER A 37 -18.20 -1.70 7.46
N ILE A 38 -19.35 -1.28 6.93
CA ILE A 38 -20.57 -1.08 7.70
C ILE A 38 -21.58 -2.14 7.27
N ASP A 39 -21.98 -2.96 8.21
CA ASP A 39 -23.03 -3.98 8.06
C ASP A 39 -24.28 -3.52 8.82
N GLU A 40 -25.48 -3.69 8.23
CA GLU A 40 -26.73 -3.24 8.84
C GLU A 40 -27.09 -3.97 10.15
N VAL A 41 -26.60 -5.20 10.30
CA VAL A 41 -26.89 -6.05 11.46
C VAL A 41 -25.76 -6.01 12.50
N ARG A 42 -24.51 -6.07 12.03
CA ARG A 42 -23.32 -6.19 12.89
C ARG A 42 -22.66 -4.84 13.20
N GLY A 43 -23.06 -3.77 12.53
CA GLY A 43 -22.45 -2.46 12.68
C GLY A 43 -21.14 -2.30 11.91
N GLY A 44 -20.31 -1.37 12.35
CA GLY A 44 -19.03 -1.09 11.72
C GLY A 44 -17.92 -2.02 12.19
N HIS A 45 -17.07 -2.44 11.28
CA HIS A 45 -15.87 -3.21 11.59
C HIS A 45 -14.69 -2.77 10.72
N ASP A 46 -13.50 -2.91 11.24
CA ASP A 46 -12.25 -2.50 10.60
C ASP A 46 -11.91 -3.44 9.46
N LYS A 47 -11.51 -2.88 8.30
CA LYS A 47 -11.00 -3.70 7.21
C LYS A 47 -9.60 -4.25 7.48
N PHE A 48 -8.82 -3.50 8.22
CA PHE A 48 -7.45 -3.87 8.59
C PHE A 48 -7.41 -4.19 10.08
N TRP A 49 -7.44 -5.45 10.43
CA TRP A 49 -7.24 -5.94 11.78
C TRP A 49 -6.19 -7.05 11.79
N ASN A 50 -5.43 -7.16 12.86
CA ASN A 50 -4.30 -8.09 13.01
C ASN A 50 -3.32 -8.03 11.82
N ARG A 51 -2.89 -6.80 11.45
CA ARG A 51 -2.03 -6.59 10.29
C ARG A 51 -0.87 -5.64 10.57
N ALA A 52 0.29 -5.98 10.02
CA ALA A 52 1.33 -4.98 9.80
C ALA A 52 0.85 -4.00 8.73
N MET A 53 0.89 -2.70 9.03
CA MET A 53 0.31 -1.64 8.21
C MET A 53 1.38 -0.88 7.45
N PHE A 54 1.12 -0.65 6.17
CA PHE A 54 1.97 0.07 5.22
C PHE A 54 1.19 1.27 4.69
N PRO A 55 1.44 2.49 5.21
CA PRO A 55 0.81 3.68 4.65
C PRO A 55 1.20 3.87 3.19
N ILE A 56 0.21 4.06 2.33
CA ILE A 56 0.40 4.40 0.93
C ILE A 56 0.35 5.92 0.84
N MET A 57 1.42 6.52 0.33
CA MET A 57 1.55 7.98 0.27
C MET A 57 1.57 8.46 -1.17
N ASP A 58 0.96 9.60 -1.42
CA ASP A 58 1.12 10.33 -2.68
C ASP A 58 2.53 10.98 -2.75
N VAL A 59 2.85 11.58 -3.89
CA VAL A 59 4.14 12.24 -4.10
C VAL A 59 4.40 13.43 -3.17
N HIS A 60 3.40 13.90 -2.44
CA HIS A 60 3.50 14.99 -1.45
C HIS A 60 3.59 14.49 0.00
N ASN A 61 3.79 13.19 0.20
CA ASN A 61 3.83 12.52 1.51
C ASN A 61 2.48 12.58 2.28
N ARG A 62 1.35 12.71 1.60
CA ARG A 62 0.03 12.58 2.20
C ARG A 62 -0.41 11.14 2.14
N VAL A 63 -0.90 10.60 3.24
CA VAL A 63 -1.46 9.24 3.28
C VAL A 63 -2.77 9.22 2.51
N ILE A 64 -2.86 8.36 1.50
CA ILE A 64 -4.02 8.22 0.60
C ILE A 64 -4.69 6.85 0.73
N GLY A 65 -4.05 5.90 1.39
CA GLY A 65 -4.55 4.56 1.62
C GLY A 65 -3.56 3.74 2.44
N PHE A 66 -3.86 2.47 2.59
CA PHE A 66 -3.04 1.54 3.35
C PHE A 66 -2.93 0.20 2.62
N GLY A 67 -1.78 -0.45 2.77
CA GLY A 67 -1.61 -1.87 2.61
C GLY A 67 -1.54 -2.53 3.97
N GLY A 68 -1.96 -3.78 4.08
CA GLY A 68 -1.86 -4.55 5.32
C GLY A 68 -1.42 -5.99 5.04
N ARG A 69 -0.42 -6.48 5.76
CA ARG A 69 -0.01 -7.88 5.75
C ARG A 69 -0.49 -8.54 7.03
N VAL A 70 -1.25 -9.63 6.91
CA VAL A 70 -1.75 -10.35 8.09
C VAL A 70 -0.59 -10.83 8.97
N MET A 71 -0.76 -10.74 10.28
CA MET A 71 0.18 -11.25 11.28
C MET A 71 -0.25 -12.65 11.69
N GLY A 72 0.58 -13.65 11.37
CA GLY A 72 0.25 -15.06 11.58
C GLY A 72 -0.57 -15.65 10.43
N GLU A 73 -1.50 -16.55 10.77
CA GLU A 73 -2.41 -17.18 9.82
C GLU A 73 -3.62 -16.30 9.53
N GLY A 74 -4.10 -16.30 8.29
CA GLY A 74 -5.28 -15.54 7.86
C GLY A 74 -5.23 -15.15 6.38
N GLU A 75 -6.41 -14.92 5.82
CA GLU A 75 -6.58 -14.52 4.41
C GLU A 75 -7.35 -13.18 4.32
N PRO A 76 -7.06 -12.39 3.31
CA PRO A 76 -5.93 -12.50 2.39
C PRO A 76 -4.61 -12.13 3.08
N LYS A 77 -3.50 -12.78 2.64
CA LYS A 77 -2.16 -12.50 3.17
C LYS A 77 -1.80 -11.01 3.05
N TYR A 78 -2.13 -10.39 1.93
CA TYR A 78 -2.01 -8.96 1.70
C TYR A 78 -3.37 -8.37 1.34
N LEU A 79 -3.69 -7.23 1.95
CA LEU A 79 -4.88 -6.46 1.69
C LEU A 79 -4.49 -5.01 1.39
N ASN A 80 -5.09 -4.43 0.35
CA ASN A 80 -4.95 -3.00 0.05
C ASN A 80 -6.26 -2.28 0.30
N SER A 81 -6.18 -0.98 0.64
CA SER A 81 -7.33 -0.10 0.59
C SER A 81 -8.05 -0.24 -0.76
N PRO A 82 -9.38 -0.22 -0.79
CA PRO A 82 -10.11 -0.07 -2.04
C PRO A 82 -9.77 1.29 -2.67
N GLU A 83 -10.14 1.46 -3.92
CA GLU A 83 -10.10 2.78 -4.54
C GLU A 83 -11.08 3.72 -3.84
N THR A 84 -10.65 4.98 -3.67
CA THR A 84 -11.43 6.03 -3.02
C THR A 84 -11.29 7.32 -3.81
N LYS A 85 -11.96 8.39 -3.37
CA LYS A 85 -11.82 9.72 -4.00
C LYS A 85 -10.38 10.26 -4.02
N ILE A 86 -9.54 9.77 -3.10
CA ILE A 86 -8.13 10.21 -2.97
C ILE A 86 -7.12 9.14 -3.34
N PHE A 87 -7.54 7.92 -3.62
CA PHE A 87 -6.67 6.78 -3.90
C PHE A 87 -7.07 6.03 -5.17
N ASP A 88 -6.22 6.09 -6.18
CA ASP A 88 -6.32 5.36 -7.45
C ASP A 88 -5.06 4.50 -7.62
N LYS A 89 -5.21 3.19 -7.53
CA LYS A 89 -4.10 2.21 -7.63
C LYS A 89 -3.39 2.28 -8.97
N SER A 90 -4.10 2.62 -10.02
CA SER A 90 -3.56 2.68 -11.38
C SER A 90 -2.62 3.86 -11.62
N ARG A 91 -2.62 4.83 -10.72
CA ARG A 91 -1.86 6.09 -10.81
C ARG A 91 -0.94 6.36 -9.62
N ASN A 92 -0.80 5.40 -8.73
CA ASN A 92 0.06 5.51 -7.56
C ASN A 92 1.04 4.33 -7.48
N LEU A 93 2.24 4.61 -7.01
CA LEU A 93 3.29 3.63 -6.78
C LEU A 93 3.79 3.75 -5.34
N TYR A 94 3.88 2.62 -4.65
CA TYR A 94 4.43 2.58 -3.30
C TYR A 94 5.91 3.00 -3.31
N GLY A 95 6.27 3.85 -2.36
CA GLY A 95 7.64 4.35 -2.22
C GLY A 95 8.04 5.48 -3.19
N LEU A 96 7.17 5.87 -4.14
CA LEU A 96 7.50 6.93 -5.09
C LEU A 96 7.70 8.29 -4.42
N ASN A 97 6.99 8.58 -3.33
CA ASN A 97 7.19 9.79 -2.53
C ASN A 97 8.64 9.96 -2.05
N ILE A 98 9.34 8.85 -1.86
CA ILE A 98 10.75 8.81 -1.47
C ILE A 98 11.64 8.72 -2.71
N ALA A 99 11.36 7.77 -3.59
CA ALA A 99 12.19 7.47 -4.75
C ALA A 99 12.31 8.65 -5.73
N ARG A 100 11.29 9.53 -5.80
CA ARG A 100 11.33 10.73 -6.64
C ARG A 100 12.47 11.71 -6.32
N THR A 101 13.06 11.61 -5.13
CA THR A 101 14.19 12.45 -4.71
C THR A 101 15.54 11.77 -4.86
N THR A 102 15.59 10.55 -5.40
CA THR A 102 16.84 9.84 -5.67
C THR A 102 17.72 10.59 -6.63
N ARG A 103 19.03 10.41 -6.49
CA ARG A 103 20.03 10.90 -7.45
C ARG A 103 20.38 9.86 -8.53
N LYS A 104 19.80 8.66 -8.43
CA LYS A 104 20.03 7.60 -9.42
C LYS A 104 19.24 7.88 -10.70
N PRO A 105 19.80 7.60 -11.88
CA PRO A 105 19.14 7.91 -13.15
C PRO A 105 17.95 7.00 -13.46
N GLN A 106 17.89 5.81 -12.84
CA GLN A 106 16.84 4.81 -13.07
C GLN A 106 15.97 4.61 -11.83
N LEU A 107 14.76 4.09 -12.01
CA LEU A 107 13.91 3.54 -10.96
C LEU A 107 13.87 2.02 -11.03
N LEU A 108 13.75 1.39 -9.87
CA LEU A 108 13.55 -0.06 -9.72
C LEU A 108 12.08 -0.32 -9.44
N LEU A 109 11.39 -1.04 -10.32
CA LEU A 109 9.99 -1.42 -10.12
C LEU A 109 9.94 -2.84 -9.58
N CYS A 110 9.48 -2.97 -8.33
CA CYS A 110 9.34 -4.21 -7.58
C CYS A 110 7.90 -4.69 -7.56
N GLU A 111 7.67 -5.90 -7.05
CA GLU A 111 6.32 -6.48 -6.95
C GLU A 111 5.54 -5.98 -5.74
N GLY A 112 6.20 -5.72 -4.60
CA GLY A 112 5.49 -5.41 -3.36
C GLY A 112 6.21 -4.49 -2.38
N TYR A 113 5.51 -4.18 -1.31
CA TYR A 113 5.98 -3.25 -0.26
C TYR A 113 7.26 -3.70 0.41
N MET A 114 7.38 -5.00 0.70
CA MET A 114 8.52 -5.56 1.41
C MET A 114 9.79 -5.45 0.57
N ASP A 115 9.69 -5.68 -0.75
CA ASP A 115 10.82 -5.55 -1.66
C ASP A 115 11.33 -4.11 -1.71
N VAL A 116 10.40 -3.14 -1.82
CA VAL A 116 10.73 -1.72 -1.78
C VAL A 116 11.45 -1.37 -0.48
N ILE A 117 10.90 -1.80 0.66
CA ILE A 117 11.49 -1.52 1.98
C ILE A 117 12.87 -2.14 2.11
N ALA A 118 13.02 -3.41 1.70
CA ALA A 118 14.31 -4.13 1.75
C ALA A 118 15.36 -3.45 0.87
N LEU A 119 15.00 -3.06 -0.35
CA LEU A 119 15.90 -2.36 -1.25
C LEU A 119 16.30 -0.98 -0.70
N HIS A 120 15.36 -0.22 -0.16
CA HIS A 120 15.68 1.06 0.50
C HIS A 120 16.58 0.88 1.71
N GLN A 121 16.43 -0.20 2.50
CA GLN A 121 17.34 -0.53 3.60
C GLN A 121 18.74 -0.89 3.11
N ALA A 122 18.85 -1.51 1.94
CA ALA A 122 20.11 -1.84 1.28
C ALA A 122 20.73 -0.65 0.52
N GLY A 123 20.14 0.55 0.59
CA GLY A 123 20.67 1.76 -0.06
C GLY A 123 20.17 2.00 -1.49
N PHE A 124 19.20 1.22 -1.95
CA PHE A 124 18.55 1.45 -3.24
C PHE A 124 17.31 2.34 -3.06
N ASP A 125 17.52 3.63 -2.86
CA ASP A 125 16.49 4.62 -2.57
C ASP A 125 15.59 4.98 -3.79
N ASN A 126 15.79 4.29 -4.89
CA ASN A 126 15.08 4.42 -6.16
C ASN A 126 14.07 3.27 -6.42
N ALA A 127 13.76 2.45 -5.40
CA ALA A 127 12.80 1.35 -5.54
C ALA A 127 11.37 1.82 -5.32
N VAL A 128 10.44 1.34 -6.15
CA VAL A 128 8.99 1.56 -6.12
C VAL A 128 8.26 0.26 -6.41
N ALA A 129 6.99 0.16 -6.03
CA ALA A 129 6.17 -1.01 -6.39
C ALA A 129 4.77 -0.62 -6.82
N SER A 130 4.14 -1.47 -7.63
CA SER A 130 2.70 -1.41 -7.88
C SER A 130 1.90 -1.81 -6.63
N LEU A 131 0.61 -1.48 -6.62
CA LEU A 131 -0.25 -1.66 -5.45
C LEU A 131 -1.19 -2.87 -5.62
N GLY A 132 -0.62 -4.03 -5.96
CA GLY A 132 -1.39 -5.25 -6.18
C GLY A 132 -2.18 -5.22 -7.50
N THR A 133 -1.72 -4.47 -8.47
CA THR A 133 -2.27 -4.40 -9.83
C THR A 133 -1.15 -4.58 -10.85
N SER A 134 -1.51 -5.07 -12.04
CA SER A 134 -0.58 -5.06 -13.19
C SER A 134 -0.13 -3.63 -13.51
N LEU A 135 1.02 -3.51 -14.15
CA LEU A 135 1.53 -2.22 -14.62
C LEU A 135 0.55 -1.61 -15.63
N THR A 136 0.08 -0.40 -15.34
CA THR A 136 -0.87 0.33 -16.19
C THR A 136 -0.22 1.42 -17.00
N SER A 137 -0.93 1.94 -18.02
CA SER A 137 -0.52 3.15 -18.74
C SER A 137 -0.40 4.38 -17.82
N GLY A 138 -1.21 4.43 -16.75
CA GLY A 138 -1.12 5.44 -15.71
C GLY A 138 0.20 5.37 -14.94
N HIS A 139 0.64 4.18 -14.56
CA HIS A 139 1.95 3.96 -13.93
C HIS A 139 3.10 4.34 -14.88
N ALA A 140 3.03 3.95 -16.16
CA ALA A 140 4.03 4.32 -17.13
C ALA A 140 4.13 5.85 -17.32
N SER A 141 2.98 6.53 -17.40
CA SER A 141 2.92 7.99 -17.50
C SER A 141 3.46 8.68 -16.24
N LEU A 142 3.23 8.08 -15.06
CA LEU A 142 3.77 8.58 -13.79
C LEU A 142 5.29 8.42 -13.75
N LEU A 143 5.81 7.23 -14.05
CA LEU A 143 7.25 6.93 -14.04
C LEU A 143 8.03 7.84 -14.99
N LYS A 144 7.49 8.09 -16.19
CA LYS A 144 8.09 8.97 -17.20
C LYS A 144 8.42 10.40 -16.72
N ARG A 145 7.75 10.86 -15.65
CA ARG A 145 8.01 12.18 -15.06
C ARG A 145 9.28 12.23 -14.24
N TYR A 146 9.76 11.06 -13.77
CA TYR A 146 10.86 10.97 -12.81
C TYR A 146 12.09 10.27 -13.35
N THR A 147 11.95 9.46 -14.40
CA THR A 147 13.07 8.72 -14.97
C THR A 147 12.85 8.43 -16.45
N LYS A 148 13.95 8.16 -17.15
CA LYS A 148 13.95 7.62 -18.52
C LYS A 148 14.16 6.12 -18.57
N GLU A 149 14.60 5.51 -17.45
CA GLU A 149 14.93 4.09 -17.34
C GLU A 149 14.23 3.46 -16.14
N VAL A 150 13.59 2.32 -16.36
CA VAL A 150 12.95 1.52 -15.32
C VAL A 150 13.46 0.09 -15.43
N TYR A 151 14.00 -0.42 -14.33
CA TYR A 151 14.39 -1.83 -14.22
C TYR A 151 13.29 -2.59 -13.48
N LEU A 152 12.79 -3.64 -14.10
CA LEU A 152 11.80 -4.54 -13.50
C LEU A 152 12.55 -5.57 -12.66
N THR A 153 12.30 -5.56 -11.36
CA THR A 153 12.85 -6.53 -10.41
C THR A 153 11.75 -7.51 -10.04
N CYS A 154 11.29 -8.29 -11.02
CA CYS A 154 10.31 -9.35 -10.80
C CYS A 154 11.01 -10.60 -10.26
N LEU A 155 10.40 -11.26 -9.27
CA LEU A 155 10.69 -12.65 -9.02
C LEU A 155 10.14 -13.42 -10.24
N LEU A 156 11.05 -13.95 -11.06
CA LEU A 156 10.68 -14.96 -12.02
C LEU A 156 10.23 -16.19 -11.21
N TYR A 157 8.93 -16.31 -10.98
CA TYR A 157 8.36 -17.62 -10.69
C TYR A 157 8.52 -18.42 -11.97
N THR A 158 9.61 -19.16 -12.08
CA THR A 158 9.64 -20.30 -12.98
C THR A 158 8.67 -21.31 -12.39
N SER A 159 7.51 -21.43 -13.01
CA SER A 159 6.55 -22.51 -12.78
C SER A 159 7.07 -23.83 -13.35
N ASP A 160 8.33 -24.16 -13.05
CA ASP A 160 8.95 -25.43 -13.42
C ASP A 160 9.18 -26.28 -12.18
N ALA A 161 8.07 -26.59 -11.50
CA ALA A 161 8.02 -27.67 -10.55
C ALA A 161 6.78 -28.50 -10.85
N ALA A 162 6.74 -29.05 -12.06
CA ALA A 162 5.83 -30.09 -12.45
C ALA A 162 6.62 -31.06 -13.30
N ASP A 163 7.32 -32.01 -12.61
CA ASP A 163 7.58 -33.40 -13.04
C ASP A 163 7.90 -34.22 -11.79
#